data_8058ca94e0fdbc915506a5b805d01146
#
_entry.id   8058ca94e0fdbc915506a5b805d01146
#
_cell.length_a   1.000
_cell.length_b   1.000
_cell.length_c   1.000
_cell.angle_alpha   90.00
_cell.angle_beta   90.00
_cell.angle_gamma   90.00
#
_symmetry.space_group_name_H-M   'P 1'
#
loop_
_entity.id
_entity.type
_entity.pdbx_description
1 polymer ?
#
loop_
_entity_poly.entity_id
_entity_poly.type
_entity_poly.pdbx_seq_one_letter_code
_entity_poly.pdbx_strand_id
1 'polypeptide(L)'
;MNTSHDKFDLILRGGTIYDGTGGEPFTADVGVSGDRITALGDLSAASTVDDIDVSGMVVSPGFIDVHSHDDFHVLASPDVEHNTLQGITTVIVGNCGFGAAPFDTAAKRLGELFELPAEIEPWDGYSGYLATIDKFQPSLNVAALIGHNTLRLDAMGNNQEVPPSIDQVTHMAGWVAEGMDAGAVGFSTGLIYEPGRYSTTDEIAAVATVAGGYRGVYSSHMRNEASGLIKSVEEAIIVGN
;
A
#
# COMPACT_ATOMS: atom_id res chain seq x y z
N MET A 1 45.64 12.48 -0.06
CA MET A 1 44.61 11.65 -0.67
C MET A 1 44.19 10.67 0.41
N ASN A 2 43.05 10.90 1.05
CA ASN A 2 42.57 10.05 2.12
C ASN A 2 41.78 8.92 1.44
N THR A 3 42.39 7.75 1.26
CA THR A 3 41.70 6.54 0.86
C THR A 3 41.01 5.96 2.10
N SER A 4 39.91 6.54 2.53
CA SER A 4 38.97 5.79 3.34
C SER A 4 38.46 4.67 2.43
N HIS A 5 38.85 3.41 2.68
CA HIS A 5 38.20 2.28 2.08
C HIS A 5 36.75 2.32 2.58
N ASP A 6 35.84 2.72 1.72
CA ASP A 6 34.44 2.67 2.04
C ASP A 6 34.11 1.21 2.36
N LYS A 7 33.62 0.97 3.58
CA LYS A 7 33.21 -0.35 4.03
C LYS A 7 31.70 -0.45 3.87
N PHE A 8 31.26 -1.41 3.05
CA PHE A 8 29.87 -1.71 2.86
C PHE A 8 29.45 -2.93 3.67
N ASP A 9 28.18 -3.05 3.98
CA ASP A 9 27.63 -4.25 4.57
C ASP A 9 27.41 -5.32 3.48
N LEU A 10 26.99 -4.91 2.29
CA LEU A 10 26.81 -5.77 1.12
C LEU A 10 27.30 -5.07 -0.15
N ILE A 11 27.97 -5.83 -1.02
CA ILE A 11 28.21 -5.42 -2.41
C ILE A 11 27.66 -6.47 -3.36
N LEU A 12 26.85 -6.04 -4.33
CA LEU A 12 26.45 -6.85 -5.50
C LEU A 12 27.40 -6.52 -6.65
N ARG A 13 28.12 -7.53 -7.18
CA ARG A 13 29.20 -7.35 -8.18
C ARG A 13 28.73 -7.62 -9.60
N GLY A 14 29.00 -6.68 -10.50
CA GLY A 14 28.97 -6.90 -11.96
C GLY A 14 27.60 -7.14 -12.56
N GLY A 15 26.52 -6.72 -11.89
CA GLY A 15 25.15 -6.86 -12.38
C GLY A 15 24.80 -5.91 -13.51
N THR A 16 23.80 -6.26 -14.32
CA THR A 16 23.16 -5.34 -15.26
C THR A 16 22.08 -4.56 -14.52
N ILE A 17 22.30 -3.27 -14.33
CA ILE A 17 21.43 -2.38 -13.51
C ILE A 17 20.29 -1.83 -14.37
N TYR A 18 19.05 -2.04 -13.90
CA TYR A 18 17.85 -1.34 -14.33
C TYR A 18 17.35 -0.49 -13.17
N ASP A 19 17.67 0.79 -13.18
CA ASP A 19 17.46 1.68 -12.03
C ASP A 19 16.04 2.23 -11.89
N GLY A 20 15.12 1.86 -12.79
CA GLY A 20 13.72 2.30 -12.77
C GLY A 20 13.49 3.70 -13.36
N THR A 21 14.52 4.39 -13.85
CA THR A 21 14.37 5.75 -14.45
C THR A 21 13.88 5.72 -15.89
N GLY A 22 13.85 4.54 -16.53
CA GLY A 22 13.54 4.38 -17.95
C GLY A 22 14.74 4.64 -18.87
N GLY A 23 15.94 4.83 -18.30
CA GLY A 23 17.20 4.92 -19.03
C GLY A 23 17.70 3.56 -19.55
N GLU A 24 18.78 3.61 -20.36
CA GLU A 24 19.43 2.39 -20.82
C GLU A 24 20.12 1.66 -19.66
N PRO A 25 20.03 0.31 -19.61
CA PRO A 25 20.70 -0.46 -18.58
C PRO A 25 22.22 -0.34 -18.69
N PHE A 26 22.93 -0.47 -17.57
CA PHE A 26 24.39 -0.39 -17.52
C PHE A 26 24.95 -1.42 -16.53
N THR A 27 26.21 -1.82 -16.70
CA THR A 27 26.89 -2.73 -15.77
C THR A 27 27.58 -1.95 -14.66
N ALA A 28 27.31 -2.34 -13.41
CA ALA A 28 27.95 -1.72 -12.23
C ALA A 28 27.87 -2.65 -11.01
N ASP A 29 28.67 -2.30 -9.98
CA ASP A 29 28.52 -2.82 -8.64
C ASP A 29 27.54 -1.94 -7.85
N VAL A 30 26.83 -2.54 -6.89
CA VAL A 30 25.92 -1.85 -5.97
C VAL A 30 26.42 -2.03 -4.54
N GLY A 31 26.74 -0.92 -3.86
CA GLY A 31 27.17 -0.92 -2.46
C GLY A 31 26.05 -0.49 -1.53
N VAL A 32 25.80 -1.31 -0.49
CA VAL A 32 24.76 -1.10 0.51
C VAL A 32 25.41 -0.90 1.88
N SER A 33 24.95 0.10 2.63
CA SER A 33 25.31 0.36 4.02
C SER A 33 24.05 0.61 4.83
N GLY A 34 23.81 -0.22 5.84
CA GLY A 34 22.56 -0.25 6.59
C GLY A 34 21.37 -0.57 5.67
N ASP A 35 20.39 0.32 5.65
CA ASP A 35 19.18 0.23 4.84
C ASP A 35 19.24 1.01 3.52
N ARG A 36 20.45 1.45 3.09
CA ARG A 36 20.60 2.35 1.95
C ARG A 36 21.58 1.83 0.90
N ILE A 37 21.22 2.01 -0.37
CA ILE A 37 22.17 1.97 -1.47
C ILE A 37 22.99 3.26 -1.39
N THR A 38 24.28 3.14 -1.08
CA THR A 38 25.17 4.30 -0.84
C THR A 38 26.20 4.50 -1.95
N ALA A 39 26.41 3.49 -2.80
CA ALA A 39 27.31 3.59 -3.94
C ALA A 39 26.79 2.77 -5.14
N LEU A 40 27.08 3.28 -6.33
CA LEU A 40 26.80 2.63 -7.60
C LEU A 40 27.94 2.94 -8.57
N GLY A 41 28.59 1.90 -9.11
CA GLY A 41 29.74 2.07 -10.01
C GLY A 41 30.80 0.98 -9.86
N ASP A 42 32.06 1.32 -10.10
CA ASP A 42 33.19 0.39 -9.87
C ASP A 42 33.59 0.42 -8.37
N LEU A 43 33.26 -0.65 -7.67
CA LEU A 43 33.60 -0.85 -6.26
C LEU A 43 34.67 -1.93 -6.07
N SER A 44 35.47 -2.26 -7.10
CA SER A 44 36.47 -3.33 -7.07
C SER A 44 37.50 -3.17 -5.96
N ALA A 45 37.79 -1.91 -5.53
CA ALA A 45 38.71 -1.61 -4.44
C ALA A 45 38.05 -1.50 -3.06
N ALA A 46 36.70 -1.59 -2.99
CA ALA A 46 35.97 -1.46 -1.74
C ALA A 46 35.94 -2.78 -0.96
N SER A 47 35.84 -2.66 0.38
CA SER A 47 35.66 -3.80 1.29
C SER A 47 34.19 -3.94 1.71
N THR A 48 33.74 -5.16 1.95
CA THR A 48 32.38 -5.46 2.37
C THR A 48 32.35 -6.60 3.37
N VAL A 49 31.21 -6.76 4.06
CA VAL A 49 30.93 -7.93 4.90
C VAL A 49 30.47 -9.08 4.00
N ASP A 50 29.48 -8.79 3.13
CA ASP A 50 28.93 -9.75 2.17
C ASP A 50 29.23 -9.29 0.74
N ASP A 51 29.79 -10.20 -0.07
CA ASP A 51 30.18 -9.98 -1.46
C ASP A 51 29.47 -11.00 -2.34
N ILE A 52 28.55 -10.53 -3.20
CA ILE A 52 27.74 -11.40 -4.05
C ILE A 52 28.03 -11.10 -5.50
N ASP A 53 28.53 -12.10 -6.23
CA ASP A 53 28.69 -12.04 -7.69
C ASP A 53 27.32 -12.21 -8.35
N VAL A 54 26.86 -11.14 -9.01
CA VAL A 54 25.62 -11.09 -9.79
C VAL A 54 25.91 -10.85 -11.27
N SER A 55 27.12 -11.22 -11.74
CA SER A 55 27.51 -11.13 -13.14
C SER A 55 26.57 -11.94 -14.02
N GLY A 56 26.05 -11.30 -15.07
CA GLY A 56 25.06 -11.92 -15.97
C GLY A 56 23.62 -11.91 -15.43
N MET A 57 23.39 -11.38 -14.23
CA MET A 57 22.06 -11.17 -13.66
C MET A 57 21.63 -9.72 -13.82
N VAL A 58 20.33 -9.50 -13.74
CA VAL A 58 19.72 -8.17 -13.66
C VAL A 58 19.60 -7.77 -12.18
N VAL A 59 19.97 -6.53 -11.88
CA VAL A 59 19.72 -5.90 -10.59
C VAL A 59 18.76 -4.73 -10.80
N SER A 60 17.65 -4.72 -10.07
CA SER A 60 16.64 -3.68 -10.14
C SER A 60 16.13 -3.34 -8.73
N PRO A 61 15.47 -2.19 -8.53
CA PRO A 61 14.64 -1.99 -7.35
C PRO A 61 13.63 -3.12 -7.20
N GLY A 62 13.24 -3.43 -5.96
CA GLY A 62 12.16 -4.38 -5.70
C GLY A 62 10.86 -3.89 -6.32
N PHE A 63 10.00 -4.82 -6.73
CA PHE A 63 8.72 -4.49 -7.34
C PHE A 63 7.74 -3.95 -6.30
N ILE A 64 6.87 -3.05 -6.73
CA ILE A 64 5.77 -2.51 -5.92
C ILE A 64 4.47 -3.09 -6.47
N ASP A 65 3.79 -3.90 -5.66
CA ASP A 65 2.42 -4.31 -5.96
C ASP A 65 1.46 -3.21 -5.50
N VAL A 66 0.91 -2.48 -6.46
CA VAL A 66 0.02 -1.33 -6.20
C VAL A 66 -1.42 -1.72 -5.91
N HIS A 67 -1.77 -3.01 -6.02
CA HIS A 67 -3.13 -3.50 -5.81
C HIS A 67 -3.15 -4.84 -5.07
N SER A 68 -3.01 -4.79 -3.77
CA SER A 68 -3.06 -5.96 -2.89
C SER A 68 -4.25 -5.90 -1.93
N HIS A 69 -4.65 -7.08 -1.45
CA HIS A 69 -5.63 -7.29 -0.38
C HIS A 69 -4.99 -8.02 0.81
N ASP A 70 -3.68 -7.85 0.98
CA ASP A 70 -2.91 -8.48 2.05
C ASP A 70 -3.03 -7.75 3.39
N ASP A 71 -4.04 -6.89 3.57
CA ASP A 71 -4.25 -6.06 4.77
C ASP A 71 -4.06 -6.84 6.08
N PHE A 72 -4.59 -8.06 6.15
CA PHE A 72 -4.45 -8.94 7.31
C PHE A 72 -3.40 -10.03 7.08
N HIS A 73 -3.14 -10.40 5.82
CA HIS A 73 -2.21 -11.47 5.50
C HIS A 73 -0.77 -11.13 5.90
N VAL A 74 -0.35 -9.87 5.76
CA VAL A 74 0.97 -9.38 6.21
C VAL A 74 1.19 -9.56 7.72
N LEU A 75 0.12 -9.68 8.50
CA LEU A 75 0.16 -9.95 9.93
C LEU A 75 0.06 -11.46 10.23
N ALA A 76 -0.75 -12.18 9.45
CA ALA A 76 -0.96 -13.62 9.61
C ALA A 76 0.25 -14.44 9.15
N SER A 77 0.96 -13.97 8.14
CA SER A 77 2.15 -14.61 7.55
C SER A 77 3.20 -13.55 7.22
N PRO A 78 3.97 -13.06 8.21
CA PRO A 78 4.90 -11.95 8.00
C PRO A 78 5.98 -12.18 6.95
N ASP A 79 6.31 -13.44 6.61
CA ASP A 79 7.26 -13.77 5.54
C ASP A 79 6.73 -13.39 4.14
N VAL A 80 5.41 -13.34 3.98
CA VAL A 80 4.71 -12.95 2.74
C VAL A 80 5.33 -13.58 1.49
N GLU A 81 5.63 -14.90 1.58
CA GLU A 81 6.42 -15.62 0.55
C GLU A 81 5.84 -15.53 -0.85
N HIS A 82 4.52 -15.47 -0.99
CA HIS A 82 3.86 -15.35 -2.28
C HIS A 82 4.20 -14.04 -3.03
N ASN A 83 4.60 -13.00 -2.30
CA ASN A 83 5.06 -11.72 -2.85
C ASN A 83 6.59 -11.68 -2.93
N THR A 84 7.27 -11.98 -1.82
CA THR A 84 8.74 -11.85 -1.72
C THR A 84 9.49 -12.75 -2.69
N LEU A 85 9.00 -13.98 -2.94
CA LEU A 85 9.58 -14.90 -3.93
C LEU A 85 9.40 -14.43 -5.40
N GLN A 86 8.56 -13.46 -5.65
CA GLN A 86 8.39 -12.81 -6.96
C GLN A 86 9.18 -11.49 -7.07
N GLY A 87 9.95 -11.13 -6.05
CA GLY A 87 10.71 -9.87 -6.00
C GLY A 87 9.87 -8.64 -5.64
N ILE A 88 8.65 -8.82 -5.12
CA ILE A 88 7.83 -7.74 -4.58
C ILE A 88 8.37 -7.40 -3.19
N THR A 89 8.71 -6.12 -3.00
CA THR A 89 9.26 -5.60 -1.75
C THR A 89 8.37 -4.55 -1.09
N THR A 90 7.30 -4.17 -1.76
CA THR A 90 6.29 -3.22 -1.25
C THR A 90 4.91 -3.62 -1.77
N VAL A 91 3.93 -3.63 -0.87
CA VAL A 91 2.51 -3.81 -1.24
C VAL A 91 1.70 -2.59 -0.84
N ILE A 92 0.72 -2.23 -1.67
CA ILE A 92 -0.29 -1.23 -1.31
C ILE A 92 -1.58 -1.97 -1.01
N VAL A 93 -1.99 -1.96 0.25
CA VAL A 93 -3.20 -2.62 0.77
C VAL A 93 -4.35 -1.63 0.93
N GLY A 94 -5.54 -2.11 1.31
CA GLY A 94 -6.73 -1.26 1.45
C GLY A 94 -7.40 -0.93 0.12
N ASN A 95 -7.17 -1.72 -0.91
CA ASN A 95 -7.76 -1.53 -2.23
C ASN A 95 -9.25 -1.89 -2.28
N CYS A 96 -9.93 -1.52 -3.37
CA CYS A 96 -11.34 -1.81 -3.63
C CYS A 96 -12.29 -1.34 -2.52
N GLY A 97 -11.91 -0.32 -1.75
CA GLY A 97 -12.71 0.21 -0.66
C GLY A 97 -12.70 -0.62 0.62
N PHE A 98 -11.89 -1.67 0.71
CA PHE A 98 -11.76 -2.52 1.89
C PHE A 98 -10.46 -2.22 2.61
N GLY A 99 -10.54 -1.43 3.67
CA GLY A 99 -9.40 -1.05 4.49
C GLY A 99 -9.40 -1.75 5.86
N ALA A 100 -8.26 -1.73 6.54
CA ALA A 100 -8.03 -2.43 7.80
C ALA A 100 -8.62 -1.73 9.04
N ALA A 101 -9.16 -0.53 8.91
CA ALA A 101 -9.77 0.21 10.02
C ALA A 101 -11.11 0.85 9.60
N PRO A 102 -12.07 1.00 10.56
CA PRO A 102 -12.03 0.58 11.97
C PRO A 102 -11.96 -0.94 12.13
N PHE A 103 -11.25 -1.42 13.17
CA PHE A 103 -10.94 -2.85 13.34
C PHE A 103 -12.16 -3.76 13.32
N ASP A 104 -13.17 -3.50 14.15
CA ASP A 104 -14.35 -4.37 14.27
C ASP A 104 -15.08 -4.56 12.94
N THR A 105 -15.21 -3.48 12.16
CA THR A 105 -15.85 -3.49 10.85
C THR A 105 -14.98 -4.20 9.82
N ALA A 106 -13.68 -3.91 9.80
CA ALA A 106 -12.70 -4.53 8.92
C ALA A 106 -12.56 -6.04 9.20
N ALA A 107 -12.38 -6.42 10.46
CA ALA A 107 -12.23 -7.82 10.88
C ALA A 107 -13.46 -8.65 10.54
N LYS A 108 -14.67 -8.11 10.73
CA LYS A 108 -15.90 -8.79 10.36
C LYS A 108 -15.99 -9.04 8.85
N ARG A 109 -15.53 -8.09 8.03
CA ARG A 109 -15.64 -8.18 6.56
C ARG A 109 -14.50 -8.97 5.94
N LEU A 110 -13.27 -8.70 6.35
CA LEU A 110 -12.06 -9.36 5.83
C LEU A 110 -11.77 -10.69 6.53
N GLY A 111 -12.21 -10.85 7.78
CA GLY A 111 -12.10 -12.10 8.53
C GLY A 111 -12.93 -13.25 7.94
N GLU A 112 -13.90 -12.95 7.07
CA GLU A 112 -14.58 -13.97 6.25
C GLU A 112 -13.65 -14.54 5.15
N LEU A 113 -12.58 -13.82 4.80
CA LEU A 113 -11.63 -14.16 3.74
C LEU A 113 -10.29 -14.64 4.29
N PHE A 114 -9.88 -14.16 5.47
CA PHE A 114 -8.58 -14.41 6.08
C PHE A 114 -8.73 -14.69 7.57
N GLU A 115 -8.10 -15.77 8.07
CA GLU A 115 -7.98 -15.99 9.52
C GLU A 115 -6.97 -14.99 10.10
N LEU A 116 -7.44 -14.20 11.06
CA LEU A 116 -6.55 -13.38 11.87
C LEU A 116 -5.83 -14.27 12.91
N PRO A 117 -4.51 -14.11 13.11
CA PRO A 117 -3.82 -14.76 14.20
C PRO A 117 -4.45 -14.43 15.55
N ALA A 118 -4.52 -15.43 16.45
CA ALA A 118 -5.12 -15.28 17.78
C ALA A 118 -4.36 -14.25 18.65
N GLU A 119 -3.11 -13.97 18.30
CA GLU A 119 -2.23 -13.03 18.99
C GLU A 119 -2.46 -11.56 18.57
N ILE A 120 -3.31 -11.33 17.56
CA ILE A 120 -3.62 -9.97 17.12
C ILE A 120 -4.65 -9.37 18.06
N GLU A 121 -4.24 -8.32 18.75
CA GLU A 121 -5.13 -7.47 19.52
C GLU A 121 -5.82 -6.47 18.58
N PRO A 122 -7.10 -6.11 18.84
CA PRO A 122 -7.78 -5.06 18.13
C PRO A 122 -6.98 -3.75 18.17
N TRP A 123 -6.86 -3.09 17.05
CA TRP A 123 -6.20 -1.79 16.95
C TRP A 123 -7.21 -0.63 16.90
N ASP A 124 -6.76 0.54 17.32
CA ASP A 124 -7.52 1.79 17.25
C ASP A 124 -7.09 2.60 16.03
N GLY A 125 -7.97 2.72 15.05
CA GLY A 125 -7.76 3.48 13.83
C GLY A 125 -6.64 2.95 12.93
N TYR A 126 -6.25 3.74 11.94
CA TYR A 126 -5.12 3.44 11.06
C TYR A 126 -3.78 3.58 11.78
N SER A 127 -3.66 4.48 12.74
CA SER A 127 -2.46 4.60 13.57
C SER A 127 -2.15 3.31 14.32
N GLY A 128 -3.16 2.67 14.90
CA GLY A 128 -3.01 1.38 15.55
C GLY A 128 -2.69 0.23 14.57
N TYR A 129 -3.31 0.24 13.38
CA TYR A 129 -3.01 -0.74 12.33
C TYR A 129 -1.55 -0.66 11.89
N LEU A 130 -1.06 0.54 11.54
CA LEU A 130 0.32 0.73 11.08
C LEU A 130 1.33 0.39 12.18
N ALA A 131 1.04 0.75 13.44
CA ALA A 131 1.88 0.35 14.58
C ALA A 131 1.89 -1.18 14.80
N THR A 132 0.79 -1.86 14.49
CA THR A 132 0.74 -3.33 14.52
C THR A 132 1.61 -3.93 13.42
N ILE A 133 1.58 -3.40 12.20
CA ILE A 133 2.49 -3.82 11.12
C ILE A 133 3.94 -3.64 11.54
N ASP A 134 4.31 -2.49 12.10
CA ASP A 134 5.68 -2.23 12.58
C ASP A 134 6.11 -3.23 13.66
N LYS A 135 5.19 -3.66 14.51
CA LYS A 135 5.46 -4.68 15.55
C LYS A 135 5.69 -6.06 14.95
N PHE A 136 4.92 -6.45 13.93
CA PHE A 136 5.02 -7.77 13.28
C PHE A 136 6.16 -7.86 12.28
N GLN A 137 6.67 -6.73 11.78
CA GLN A 137 7.82 -6.62 10.89
C GLN A 137 7.75 -7.56 9.68
N PRO A 138 6.73 -7.43 8.79
CA PRO A 138 6.66 -8.27 7.61
C PRO A 138 7.90 -8.10 6.72
N SER A 139 8.21 -9.12 5.92
CA SER A 139 9.39 -9.15 5.04
C SER A 139 9.34 -8.18 3.85
N LEU A 140 8.31 -7.36 3.77
CA LEU A 140 8.12 -6.30 2.76
C LEU A 140 7.55 -5.04 3.39
N ASN A 141 7.65 -3.93 2.65
CA ASN A 141 7.02 -2.67 3.08
C ASN A 141 5.53 -2.69 2.80
N VAL A 142 4.75 -2.07 3.68
CA VAL A 142 3.30 -1.95 3.55
C VAL A 142 2.92 -0.48 3.49
N ALA A 143 2.15 -0.09 2.47
CA ALA A 143 1.49 1.21 2.38
C ALA A 143 -0.03 0.99 2.38
N ALA A 144 -0.77 1.73 3.19
CA ALA A 144 -2.21 1.53 3.34
C ALA A 144 -3.02 2.60 2.63
N LEU A 145 -4.07 2.17 1.92
CA LEU A 145 -5.17 3.02 1.48
C LEU A 145 -6.32 2.93 2.49
N ILE A 146 -7.05 4.01 2.63
CA ILE A 146 -8.25 4.07 3.46
C ILE A 146 -9.44 3.62 2.61
N GLY A 147 -10.10 2.55 3.04
CA GLY A 147 -11.14 1.90 2.24
C GLY A 147 -12.54 2.45 2.50
N HIS A 148 -13.15 3.10 1.52
CA HIS A 148 -14.50 3.67 1.59
C HIS A 148 -15.58 2.67 2.04
N ASN A 149 -15.55 1.45 1.50
CA ASN A 149 -16.58 0.45 1.81
C ASN A 149 -16.57 0.07 3.30
N THR A 150 -15.37 -0.04 3.90
CA THR A 150 -15.23 -0.29 5.33
C THR A 150 -15.78 0.88 6.15
N LEU A 151 -15.45 2.13 5.77
CA LEU A 151 -15.97 3.32 6.46
C LEU A 151 -17.49 3.45 6.33
N ARG A 152 -18.03 3.12 5.16
CA ARG A 152 -19.48 3.15 4.91
C ARG A 152 -20.23 2.10 5.72
N LEU A 153 -19.67 0.89 5.85
CA LEU A 153 -20.18 -0.16 6.73
C LEU A 153 -20.21 0.30 8.19
N ASP A 154 -19.14 0.94 8.64
CA ASP A 154 -19.02 1.48 9.99
C ASP A 154 -20.07 2.57 10.26
N ALA A 155 -20.18 3.56 9.37
CA ALA A 155 -21.06 4.71 9.53
C ALA A 155 -22.56 4.35 9.42
N MET A 156 -22.91 3.36 8.58
CA MET A 156 -24.29 3.10 8.20
C MET A 156 -24.85 1.77 8.74
N GLY A 157 -23.99 0.87 9.21
CA GLY A 157 -24.40 -0.46 9.71
C GLY A 157 -25.22 -1.22 8.67
N ASN A 158 -26.44 -1.62 9.03
CA ASN A 158 -27.33 -2.38 8.14
C ASN A 158 -28.10 -1.51 7.13
N ASN A 159 -27.95 -0.17 7.17
CA ASN A 159 -28.77 0.75 6.37
C ASN A 159 -28.03 1.25 5.11
N GLN A 160 -27.41 0.34 4.39
CA GLN A 160 -26.41 0.64 3.35
C GLN A 160 -26.98 1.10 2.01
N GLU A 161 -28.26 0.85 1.73
CA GLU A 161 -28.88 1.12 0.43
C GLU A 161 -29.36 2.56 0.26
N VAL A 162 -29.37 3.34 1.35
CA VAL A 162 -29.82 4.74 1.33
C VAL A 162 -28.62 5.69 1.32
N PRO A 163 -28.81 6.94 0.85
CA PRO A 163 -27.78 7.95 0.97
C PRO A 163 -27.43 8.22 2.45
N PRO A 164 -26.17 8.47 2.79
CA PRO A 164 -25.77 8.81 4.14
C PRO A 164 -26.27 10.19 4.55
N SER A 165 -26.50 10.39 5.85
CA SER A 165 -26.70 11.72 6.40
C SER A 165 -25.39 12.52 6.39
N ILE A 166 -25.51 13.84 6.61
CA ILE A 166 -24.33 14.72 6.74
C ILE A 166 -23.42 14.26 7.88
N ASP A 167 -23.98 13.81 9.01
CA ASP A 167 -23.20 13.31 10.14
C ASP A 167 -22.43 12.04 9.79
N GLN A 168 -23.05 11.13 9.01
CA GLN A 168 -22.39 9.92 8.55
C GLN A 168 -21.25 10.20 7.54
N VAL A 169 -21.45 11.15 6.62
CA VAL A 169 -20.38 11.64 5.74
C VAL A 169 -19.24 12.27 6.55
N THR A 170 -19.57 13.08 7.55
CA THR A 170 -18.58 13.70 8.44
C THR A 170 -17.80 12.65 9.24
N HIS A 171 -18.48 11.59 9.71
CA HIS A 171 -17.84 10.47 10.40
C HIS A 171 -16.84 9.75 9.48
N MET A 172 -17.24 9.39 8.25
CA MET A 172 -16.33 8.80 7.26
C MET A 172 -15.13 9.70 6.94
N ALA A 173 -15.37 11.00 6.77
CA ALA A 173 -14.32 11.99 6.51
C ALA A 173 -13.33 12.10 7.70
N GLY A 174 -13.82 11.94 8.92
CA GLY A 174 -13.00 11.90 10.15
C GLY A 174 -12.02 10.73 10.14
N TRP A 175 -12.47 9.54 9.72
CA TRP A 175 -11.61 8.37 9.55
C TRP A 175 -10.55 8.58 8.46
N VAL A 176 -10.93 9.27 7.35
CA VAL A 176 -9.94 9.58 6.31
C VAL A 176 -8.88 10.53 6.84
N ALA A 177 -9.26 11.56 7.60
CA ALA A 177 -8.28 12.48 8.19
C ALA A 177 -7.34 11.75 9.17
N GLU A 178 -7.88 10.91 10.07
CA GLU A 178 -7.09 10.10 11.00
C GLU A 178 -6.09 9.21 10.27
N GLY A 179 -6.56 8.47 9.25
CA GLY A 179 -5.71 7.58 8.49
C GLY A 179 -4.60 8.30 7.73
N MET A 180 -4.90 9.46 7.14
CA MET A 180 -3.89 10.27 6.45
C MET A 180 -2.87 10.87 7.44
N ASP A 181 -3.31 11.32 8.62
CA ASP A 181 -2.42 11.76 9.70
C ASP A 181 -1.53 10.62 10.23
N ALA A 182 -2.05 9.40 10.23
CA ALA A 182 -1.31 8.20 10.63
C ALA A 182 -0.27 7.74 9.59
N GLY A 183 -0.34 8.23 8.35
CA GLY A 183 0.60 7.87 7.27
C GLY A 183 0.03 7.01 6.16
N ALA A 184 -1.30 6.85 6.07
CA ALA A 184 -1.92 6.24 4.90
C ALA A 184 -1.58 7.04 3.63
N VAL A 185 -1.49 6.36 2.49
CA VAL A 185 -1.04 6.98 1.23
C VAL A 185 -2.18 7.49 0.36
N GLY A 186 -3.42 7.22 0.75
CA GLY A 186 -4.58 7.68 -0.01
C GLY A 186 -5.88 6.98 0.36
N PHE A 187 -6.83 7.03 -0.56
CA PHE A 187 -8.21 6.59 -0.38
C PHE A 187 -8.63 5.67 -1.52
N SER A 188 -9.39 4.63 -1.21
CA SER A 188 -9.87 3.69 -2.21
C SER A 188 -11.37 3.49 -2.17
N THR A 189 -11.94 3.15 -3.33
CA THR A 189 -13.35 2.75 -3.46
C THR A 189 -13.48 1.42 -4.20
N GLY A 190 -14.56 0.68 -3.91
CA GLY A 190 -14.96 -0.49 -4.66
C GLY A 190 -16.44 -0.39 -5.02
N LEU A 191 -16.73 0.31 -6.11
CA LEU A 191 -18.09 0.73 -6.47
C LEU A 191 -18.93 -0.36 -7.14
N ILE A 192 -18.30 -1.47 -7.52
CA ILE A 192 -19.00 -2.67 -7.99
C ILE A 192 -19.48 -3.53 -6.82
N TYR A 193 -18.86 -3.38 -5.65
CA TYR A 193 -19.17 -4.17 -4.45
C TYR A 193 -20.12 -3.43 -3.50
N GLU A 194 -20.83 -4.18 -2.69
CA GLU A 194 -21.56 -3.64 -1.54
C GLU A 194 -20.59 -3.35 -0.38
N PRO A 195 -20.80 -2.24 0.34
CA PRO A 195 -21.85 -1.22 0.17
C PRO A 195 -21.50 -0.09 -0.83
N GLY A 196 -20.32 -0.04 -1.41
CA GLY A 196 -19.86 1.03 -2.30
C GLY A 196 -20.77 1.26 -3.50
N ARG A 197 -21.43 0.20 -4.00
CA ARG A 197 -22.36 0.30 -5.14
C ARG A 197 -23.55 1.22 -4.89
N TYR A 198 -23.92 1.44 -3.64
CA TYR A 198 -25.06 2.30 -3.25
C TYR A 198 -24.64 3.76 -3.03
N SER A 199 -23.35 4.05 -2.97
CA SER A 199 -22.86 5.40 -2.77
C SER A 199 -23.05 6.27 -4.01
N THR A 200 -23.28 7.56 -3.78
CA THR A 200 -23.33 8.56 -4.84
C THR A 200 -21.94 9.13 -5.12
N THR A 201 -21.73 9.67 -6.31
CA THR A 201 -20.48 10.36 -6.66
C THR A 201 -20.20 11.53 -5.70
N ASP A 202 -21.24 12.28 -5.29
CA ASP A 202 -21.10 13.40 -4.35
C ASP A 202 -20.65 12.94 -2.96
N GLU A 203 -21.19 11.80 -2.47
CA GLU A 203 -20.74 11.18 -1.22
C GLU A 203 -19.24 10.86 -1.27
N ILE A 204 -18.84 10.14 -2.33
CA ILE A 204 -17.46 9.70 -2.51
C ILE A 204 -16.51 10.91 -2.63
N ALA A 205 -16.88 11.91 -3.45
CA ALA A 205 -16.08 13.11 -3.65
C ALA A 205 -15.91 13.90 -2.34
N ALA A 206 -16.98 14.03 -1.54
CA ALA A 206 -16.90 14.71 -0.25
C ALA A 206 -15.90 14.05 0.71
N VAL A 207 -15.86 12.71 0.75
CA VAL A 207 -14.92 11.96 1.61
C VAL A 207 -13.52 11.96 1.00
N ALA A 208 -13.37 11.77 -0.32
CA ALA A 208 -12.09 11.75 -1.02
C ALA A 208 -11.35 13.11 -0.97
N THR A 209 -12.09 14.22 -0.94
CA THR A 209 -11.52 15.58 -0.80
C THR A 209 -10.60 15.70 0.41
N VAL A 210 -10.90 14.96 1.50
CA VAL A 210 -10.05 14.97 2.70
C VAL A 210 -8.68 14.37 2.38
N ALA A 211 -8.62 13.20 1.74
CA ALA A 211 -7.36 12.58 1.30
C ALA A 211 -6.60 13.48 0.30
N GLY A 212 -7.33 14.14 -0.61
CA GLY A 212 -6.77 15.12 -1.55
C GLY A 212 -6.06 16.28 -0.85
N GLY A 213 -6.57 16.76 0.28
CA GLY A 213 -5.92 17.78 1.12
C GLY A 213 -4.53 17.37 1.62
N TYR A 214 -4.29 16.08 1.78
CA TYR A 214 -2.99 15.48 2.14
C TYR A 214 -2.15 15.08 0.91
N ARG A 215 -2.62 15.33 -0.31
CA ARG A 215 -2.02 14.85 -1.56
C ARG A 215 -2.03 13.32 -1.67
N GLY A 216 -2.99 12.66 -1.04
CA GLY A 216 -3.19 11.23 -1.14
C GLY A 216 -3.66 10.81 -2.53
N VAL A 217 -3.35 9.57 -2.90
CA VAL A 217 -3.82 8.99 -4.16
C VAL A 217 -5.27 8.51 -4.03
N TYR A 218 -6.01 8.51 -5.14
CA TYR A 218 -7.33 7.89 -5.25
C TYR A 218 -7.24 6.64 -6.13
N SER A 219 -7.71 5.51 -5.61
CA SER A 219 -7.80 4.23 -6.32
C SER A 219 -9.24 3.74 -6.36
N SER A 220 -9.72 3.27 -7.50
CA SER A 220 -11.11 2.83 -7.64
C SER A 220 -11.26 1.51 -8.39
N HIS A 221 -11.92 0.55 -7.76
CA HIS A 221 -12.62 -0.49 -8.50
C HIS A 221 -13.94 0.12 -8.98
N MET A 222 -14.01 0.38 -10.26
CA MET A 222 -15.09 1.16 -10.87
C MET A 222 -16.45 0.48 -10.73
N ARG A 223 -17.51 1.28 -10.83
CA ARG A 223 -18.91 0.85 -10.64
C ARG A 223 -19.37 -0.17 -11.69
N ASN A 224 -18.85 -0.09 -12.90
CA ASN A 224 -19.22 -0.95 -14.00
C ASN A 224 -18.07 -1.12 -15.00
N GLU A 225 -17.72 -2.36 -15.29
CA GLU A 225 -16.61 -2.74 -16.19
C GLU A 225 -17.11 -3.21 -17.57
N ALA A 226 -18.43 -3.13 -17.82
CA ALA A 226 -19.05 -3.60 -19.06
C ALA A 226 -19.67 -2.41 -19.84
N SER A 227 -20.98 -2.42 -20.07
CA SER A 227 -21.69 -1.41 -20.87
C SER A 227 -21.63 0.02 -20.28
N GLY A 228 -21.40 0.13 -18.96
CA GLY A 228 -21.26 1.41 -18.25
C GLY A 228 -19.84 1.88 -18.04
N LEU A 229 -18.82 1.22 -18.63
CA LEU A 229 -17.40 1.49 -18.39
C LEU A 229 -17.02 2.98 -18.51
N ILE A 230 -17.40 3.63 -19.60
CA ILE A 230 -17.02 5.04 -19.84
C ILE A 230 -17.56 5.96 -18.73
N LYS A 231 -18.82 5.77 -18.31
CA LYS A 231 -19.42 6.55 -17.22
C LYS A 231 -18.70 6.28 -15.88
N SER A 232 -18.25 5.05 -15.66
CA SER A 232 -17.53 4.70 -14.46
C SER A 232 -16.12 5.31 -14.42
N VAL A 233 -15.45 5.43 -15.57
CA VAL A 233 -14.20 6.16 -15.72
C VAL A 233 -14.40 7.65 -15.48
N GLU A 234 -15.46 8.25 -16.07
CA GLU A 234 -15.83 9.65 -15.84
C GLU A 234 -16.10 9.92 -14.35
N GLU A 235 -16.81 9.01 -13.65
CA GLU A 235 -17.05 9.09 -12.21
C GLU A 235 -15.72 9.09 -11.43
N ALA A 236 -14.81 8.16 -11.74
CA ALA A 236 -13.51 8.09 -11.08
C ALA A 236 -12.67 9.35 -11.28
N ILE A 237 -12.71 9.96 -12.49
CA ILE A 237 -12.03 11.23 -12.81
C ILE A 237 -12.65 12.39 -12.01
N ILE A 238 -13.98 12.44 -11.87
CA ILE A 238 -14.67 13.47 -11.09
C ILE A 238 -14.25 13.42 -9.63
N VAL A 239 -14.15 12.22 -9.07
CA VAL A 239 -13.75 12.05 -7.65
C VAL A 239 -12.26 12.38 -7.44
N GLY A 240 -11.40 12.08 -8.42
CA GLY A 240 -9.95 12.28 -8.32
C GLY A 240 -9.48 13.71 -8.59
N ASN A 241 -10.36 14.61 -9.08
CA ASN A 241 -10.05 16.03 -9.35
C ASN A 241 -10.49 16.95 -8.21
#